data_e4082dc3a33f0c2f779172698289c903
#
_entry.id   e4082dc3a33f0c2f779172698289c903
#
_cell.length_a   1.000
_cell.length_b   1.000
_cell.length_c   1.000
_cell.angle_alpha   90.00
_cell.angle_beta   90.00
_cell.angle_gamma   90.00
#
_symmetry.space_group_name_H-M   'P 1'
#
loop_
_entity.id
_entity.type
_entity.pdbx_description
1 polymer ?
#
loop_
_entity_poly.entity_id
_entity_poly.type
_entity_poly.pdbx_seq_one_letter_code
_entity_poly.pdbx_strand_id
1 'polypeptide(L)'
;NSALYDGWRHMYFIYALFLLIAMKGFAYVLDLMKKAGSSRDRRASFFIAAVVVFCLMSTSFQMFKYHPFQNVYFNVLVANNAGQYFELDYWGLSFRKGLEYIIKNDKRSLIILSANVPPPLINNAIFLGKSDLNRLRLANISNADYFLTNYRWHPQAYELNNEVFTIIVDDQKIMSVFKLR
;
A
#
# COMPACT_ATOMS: atom_id res chain seq x y z
N ASN A 1 -18.91 23.45 8.28
CA ASN A 1 -18.08 22.75 7.27
C ASN A 1 -17.17 21.77 8.00
N SER A 2 -17.58 20.50 8.06
CA SER A 2 -16.70 19.43 8.54
C SER A 2 -15.68 19.13 7.44
N ALA A 3 -14.39 19.14 7.77
CA ALA A 3 -13.35 18.69 6.86
C ALA A 3 -13.55 17.19 6.59
N LEU A 4 -13.87 16.82 5.36
CA LEU A 4 -13.87 15.45 4.91
C LEU A 4 -12.41 15.09 4.63
N TYR A 5 -11.83 14.26 5.50
CA TYR A 5 -10.51 13.70 5.27
C TYR A 5 -10.59 12.53 4.30
N ASP A 6 -9.55 12.33 3.50
CA ASP A 6 -9.47 11.27 2.52
C ASP A 6 -9.54 9.87 3.16
N GLY A 7 -10.22 8.97 2.47
CA GLY A 7 -10.24 7.55 2.76
C GLY A 7 -11.42 7.06 3.61
N TRP A 8 -11.53 5.74 3.66
CA TRP A 8 -12.62 5.01 4.31
C TRP A 8 -12.62 5.07 5.83
N ARG A 9 -11.62 5.64 6.48
CA ARG A 9 -11.48 5.62 7.95
C ARG A 9 -12.69 6.22 8.68
N HIS A 10 -13.36 7.21 8.08
CA HIS A 10 -14.57 7.81 8.63
C HIS A 10 -15.83 6.97 8.39
N MET A 11 -15.73 5.94 7.57
CA MET A 11 -16.82 5.06 7.15
C MET A 11 -16.67 3.63 7.70
N TYR A 12 -15.73 3.37 8.61
CA TYR A 12 -15.50 2.03 9.16
C TYR A 12 -16.71 1.43 9.87
N PHE A 13 -17.59 2.25 10.41
CA PHE A 13 -18.84 1.75 11.00
C PHE A 13 -19.76 1.09 9.96
N ILE A 14 -19.70 1.50 8.70
CA ILE A 14 -20.46 0.88 7.59
C ILE A 14 -19.89 -0.50 7.28
N TYR A 15 -18.59 -0.71 7.47
CA TYR A 15 -17.93 -1.97 7.16
C TYR A 15 -18.51 -3.15 7.96
N ALA A 16 -18.84 -2.94 9.22
CA ALA A 16 -19.50 -3.96 10.05
C ALA A 16 -20.86 -4.39 9.47
N LEU A 17 -21.63 -3.43 8.95
CA LEU A 17 -22.92 -3.72 8.30
C LEU A 17 -22.74 -4.50 7.00
N PHE A 18 -21.76 -4.16 6.18
CA PHE A 18 -21.42 -4.93 4.98
C PHE A 18 -21.02 -6.36 5.31
N LEU A 19 -20.21 -6.57 6.36
CA LEU A 19 -19.85 -7.91 6.80
C LEU A 19 -21.06 -8.72 7.24
N LEU A 20 -21.99 -8.12 7.99
CA LEU A 20 -23.21 -8.80 8.42
C LEU A 20 -24.09 -9.22 7.22
N ILE A 21 -24.24 -8.34 6.22
CA ILE A 21 -24.97 -8.63 4.99
C ILE A 21 -24.28 -9.78 4.23
N ALA A 22 -22.95 -9.70 4.08
CA ALA A 22 -22.17 -10.72 3.41
C ALA A 22 -22.28 -12.09 4.11
N MET A 23 -22.19 -12.13 5.44
CA MET A 23 -22.36 -13.34 6.24
C MET A 23 -23.77 -13.93 6.09
N LYS A 24 -24.80 -13.11 6.12
CA LYS A 24 -26.18 -13.51 5.90
C LYS A 24 -26.37 -14.09 4.48
N GLY A 25 -25.82 -13.42 3.48
CA GLY A 25 -25.83 -13.90 2.09
C GLY A 25 -25.12 -15.26 1.95
N PHE A 26 -23.95 -15.42 2.56
CA PHE A 26 -23.22 -16.67 2.55
C PHE A 26 -23.99 -17.80 3.27
N ALA A 27 -24.56 -17.55 4.44
CA ALA A 27 -25.40 -18.51 5.16
C ALA A 27 -26.62 -18.93 4.31
N TYR A 28 -27.25 -17.99 3.62
CA TYR A 28 -28.37 -18.27 2.73
C TYR A 28 -27.95 -19.19 1.57
N VAL A 29 -26.79 -18.95 0.95
CA VAL A 29 -26.25 -19.83 -0.10
C VAL A 29 -26.02 -21.25 0.43
N LEU A 30 -25.43 -21.39 1.63
CA LEU A 30 -25.25 -22.70 2.26
C LEU A 30 -26.57 -23.42 2.53
N ASP A 31 -27.61 -22.69 2.96
CA ASP A 31 -28.95 -23.28 3.17
C ASP A 31 -29.61 -23.72 1.87
N LEU A 32 -29.44 -22.94 0.78
CA LEU A 32 -29.90 -23.36 -0.55
C LEU A 32 -29.20 -24.64 -1.00
N MET A 33 -27.89 -24.75 -0.76
CA MET A 33 -27.15 -25.99 -1.07
C MET A 33 -27.67 -27.21 -0.31
N LYS A 34 -28.02 -27.06 0.98
CA LYS A 34 -28.59 -28.15 1.81
C LYS A 34 -29.97 -28.54 1.40
N LYS A 35 -30.82 -27.58 1.00
CA LYS A 35 -32.22 -27.76 0.64
C LYS A 35 -32.45 -28.11 -0.85
N ALA A 36 -31.40 -28.13 -1.66
CA ALA A 36 -31.50 -28.34 -3.10
C ALA A 36 -32.08 -29.74 -3.41
N GLY A 37 -33.39 -29.79 -3.69
CA GLY A 37 -34.10 -31.00 -4.09
C GLY A 37 -33.94 -31.33 -5.56
N SER A 38 -33.73 -30.30 -6.40
CA SER A 38 -33.56 -30.41 -7.84
C SER A 38 -32.08 -30.42 -8.23
N SER A 39 -31.74 -31.16 -9.29
CA SER A 39 -30.40 -31.12 -9.87
C SER A 39 -30.01 -29.74 -10.43
N ARG A 40 -31.01 -28.95 -10.83
CA ARG A 40 -30.81 -27.56 -11.28
C ARG A 40 -30.42 -26.65 -10.14
N ASP A 41 -31.11 -26.72 -9.00
CA ASP A 41 -30.86 -25.89 -7.83
C ASP A 41 -29.51 -26.23 -7.22
N ARG A 42 -29.11 -27.50 -7.21
CA ARG A 42 -27.78 -27.95 -6.74
C ARG A 42 -26.68 -27.39 -7.60
N ARG A 43 -26.83 -27.38 -8.94
CA ARG A 43 -25.83 -26.78 -9.85
C ARG A 43 -25.72 -25.27 -9.66
N ALA A 44 -26.84 -24.57 -9.53
CA ALA A 44 -26.85 -23.12 -9.29
C ALA A 44 -26.17 -22.77 -7.97
N SER A 45 -26.47 -23.46 -6.87
CA SER A 45 -25.87 -23.26 -5.58
C SER A 45 -24.37 -23.57 -5.59
N PHE A 46 -23.94 -24.62 -6.26
CA PHE A 46 -22.53 -24.97 -6.44
C PHE A 46 -21.79 -23.87 -7.23
N PHE A 47 -22.40 -23.35 -8.30
CA PHE A 47 -21.80 -22.26 -9.08
C PHE A 47 -21.61 -21.00 -8.24
N ILE A 48 -22.62 -20.61 -7.45
CA ILE A 48 -22.49 -19.44 -6.55
C ILE A 48 -21.37 -19.66 -5.53
N ALA A 49 -21.31 -20.83 -4.90
CA ALA A 49 -20.25 -21.16 -3.96
C ALA A 49 -18.85 -21.11 -4.62
N ALA A 50 -18.74 -21.65 -5.83
CA ALA A 50 -17.48 -21.61 -6.60
C ALA A 50 -17.04 -20.17 -6.91
N VAL A 51 -17.98 -19.29 -7.29
CA VAL A 51 -17.69 -17.86 -7.50
C VAL A 51 -17.20 -17.19 -6.21
N VAL A 52 -17.83 -17.44 -5.08
CA VAL A 52 -17.41 -16.90 -3.79
C VAL A 52 -15.99 -17.36 -3.44
N VAL A 53 -15.73 -18.67 -3.57
CA VAL A 53 -14.39 -19.23 -3.31
C VAL A 53 -13.36 -18.62 -4.27
N PHE A 54 -13.67 -18.51 -5.55
CA PHE A 54 -12.77 -17.87 -6.53
C PHE A 54 -12.45 -16.42 -6.16
N CYS A 55 -13.45 -15.63 -5.77
CA CYS A 55 -13.24 -14.25 -5.31
C CYS A 55 -12.31 -14.17 -4.08
N LEU A 56 -12.53 -15.06 -3.08
CA LEU A 56 -11.68 -15.12 -1.89
C LEU A 56 -10.24 -15.52 -2.23
N MET A 57 -10.06 -16.52 -3.09
CA MET A 57 -8.73 -16.94 -3.55
C MET A 57 -8.02 -15.84 -4.33
N SER A 58 -8.74 -15.16 -5.23
CA SER A 58 -8.21 -14.02 -5.99
C SER A 58 -7.77 -12.89 -5.06
N THR A 59 -8.58 -12.53 -4.07
CA THR A 59 -8.21 -11.51 -3.08
C THR A 59 -6.98 -11.93 -2.28
N SER A 60 -6.93 -13.18 -1.81
CA SER A 60 -5.77 -13.70 -1.08
C SER A 60 -4.50 -13.66 -1.94
N PHE A 61 -4.59 -14.06 -3.19
CA PHE A 61 -3.47 -13.97 -4.14
C PHE A 61 -2.98 -12.52 -4.30
N GLN A 62 -3.90 -11.57 -4.46
CA GLN A 62 -3.54 -10.15 -4.55
C GLN A 62 -2.84 -9.66 -3.28
N MET A 63 -3.30 -10.07 -2.10
CA MET A 63 -2.64 -9.72 -0.83
C MET A 63 -1.18 -10.21 -0.78
N PHE A 64 -0.91 -11.42 -1.29
CA PHE A 64 0.46 -11.94 -1.40
C PHE A 64 1.28 -11.19 -2.46
N LYS A 65 0.72 -10.97 -3.63
CA LYS A 65 1.38 -10.28 -4.76
C LYS A 65 1.86 -8.89 -4.34
N TYR A 66 1.02 -8.13 -3.64
CA TYR A 66 1.33 -6.75 -3.25
C TYR A 66 2.08 -6.63 -1.93
N HIS A 67 2.40 -7.73 -1.25
CA HIS A 67 3.16 -7.64 0.00
C HIS A 67 4.55 -7.04 -0.22
N PRO A 68 5.00 -6.07 0.61
CA PRO A 68 4.33 -5.46 1.78
C PRO A 68 3.51 -4.20 1.47
N PHE A 69 3.21 -3.93 0.21
CA PHE A 69 2.56 -2.70 -0.26
C PHE A 69 1.08 -2.90 -0.62
N GLN A 70 0.33 -3.66 0.21
CA GLN A 70 -1.10 -3.91 -0.03
C GLN A 70 -1.94 -2.62 -0.07
N ASN A 71 -1.46 -1.56 0.58
CA ASN A 71 -2.07 -0.23 0.54
C ASN A 71 -2.05 0.43 -0.85
N VAL A 72 -1.22 -0.08 -1.76
CA VAL A 72 -1.10 0.43 -3.14
C VAL A 72 -1.95 -0.40 -4.12
N TYR A 73 -2.66 -1.42 -3.63
CA TYR A 73 -3.54 -2.22 -4.48
C TYR A 73 -4.74 -1.42 -4.97
N PHE A 74 -4.92 -1.36 -6.27
CA PHE A 74 -6.13 -0.90 -6.94
C PHE A 74 -6.72 -2.03 -7.76
N ASN A 75 -8.04 -2.08 -7.87
CA ASN A 75 -8.70 -3.08 -8.70
C ASN A 75 -8.38 -2.85 -10.19
N VAL A 76 -8.62 -3.88 -11.02
CA VAL A 76 -8.29 -3.89 -12.45
C VAL A 76 -8.89 -2.72 -13.25
N LEU A 77 -10.00 -2.13 -12.78
CA LEU A 77 -10.67 -1.02 -13.48
C LEU A 77 -9.91 0.30 -13.35
N VAL A 78 -9.10 0.45 -12.31
CA VAL A 78 -8.43 1.71 -11.96
C VAL A 78 -6.91 1.58 -11.95
N ALA A 79 -6.38 0.36 -11.79
CA ALA A 79 -4.94 0.11 -11.57
C ALA A 79 -4.04 0.82 -12.60
N ASN A 80 -4.37 0.79 -13.88
CA ASN A 80 -3.55 1.39 -14.95
C ASN A 80 -3.40 2.91 -14.84
N ASN A 81 -4.37 3.59 -14.22
CA ASN A 81 -4.39 5.05 -14.09
C ASN A 81 -4.41 5.51 -12.63
N ALA A 82 -4.16 4.61 -11.70
CA ALA A 82 -4.28 4.89 -10.27
C ALA A 82 -3.44 6.11 -9.85
N GLY A 83 -2.19 6.21 -10.32
CA GLY A 83 -1.30 7.31 -10.00
C GLY A 83 -1.72 8.68 -10.54
N GLN A 84 -2.69 8.73 -11.47
CA GLN A 84 -3.23 9.99 -11.96
C GLN A 84 -4.35 10.55 -11.06
N TYR A 85 -5.05 9.66 -10.34
CA TYR A 85 -6.25 10.01 -9.58
C TYR A 85 -6.07 9.87 -8.08
N PHE A 86 -5.07 9.09 -7.63
CA PHE A 86 -4.88 8.75 -6.22
C PHE A 86 -3.42 8.89 -5.80
N GLU A 87 -3.22 9.24 -4.54
CA GLU A 87 -1.92 9.13 -3.89
C GLU A 87 -1.63 7.66 -3.58
N LEU A 88 -0.66 7.05 -4.28
CA LEU A 88 -0.45 5.60 -4.25
C LEU A 88 0.01 5.11 -2.87
N ASP A 89 1.11 5.64 -2.35
CA ASP A 89 1.63 5.29 -1.03
C ASP A 89 1.33 6.38 0.00
N TYR A 90 0.04 6.65 0.21
CA TYR A 90 -0.45 7.70 1.10
C TYR A 90 0.21 7.68 2.49
N TRP A 91 0.37 6.51 3.06
CA TRP A 91 0.96 6.34 4.40
C TRP A 91 2.48 6.30 4.42
N GLY A 92 3.13 6.24 3.26
CA GLY A 92 4.58 6.22 3.13
C GLY A 92 5.22 4.95 3.68
N LEU A 93 4.56 3.79 3.55
CA LEU A 93 5.14 2.51 4.00
C LEU A 93 6.41 2.16 3.22
N SER A 94 6.53 2.65 2.00
CA SER A 94 7.71 2.47 1.15
C SER A 94 8.98 3.11 1.72
N PHE A 95 8.87 4.15 2.55
CA PHE A 95 10.03 4.80 3.19
C PHE A 95 10.90 3.82 3.97
N ARG A 96 10.29 2.80 4.60
CA ARG A 96 11.04 1.77 5.31
C ARG A 96 12.04 1.07 4.40
N LYS A 97 11.63 0.67 3.20
CA LYS A 97 12.52 0.01 2.23
C LYS A 97 13.62 0.94 1.70
N GLY A 98 13.29 2.20 1.50
CA GLY A 98 14.28 3.23 1.16
C GLY A 98 15.33 3.40 2.26
N LEU A 99 14.92 3.46 3.53
CA LEU A 99 15.82 3.54 4.68
C LEU A 99 16.68 2.28 4.81
N GLU A 100 16.09 1.08 4.70
CA GLU A 100 16.82 -0.19 4.73
C GLU A 100 17.90 -0.23 3.63
N TYR A 101 17.57 0.25 2.42
CA TYR A 101 18.52 0.36 1.32
C TYR A 101 19.70 1.27 1.66
N ILE A 102 19.44 2.49 2.16
CA ILE A 102 20.47 3.45 2.52
C ILE A 102 21.39 2.87 3.60
N ILE A 103 20.83 2.33 4.68
CA ILE A 103 21.60 1.77 5.80
C ILE A 103 22.48 0.60 5.35
N LYS A 104 21.98 -0.23 4.43
CA LYS A 104 22.72 -1.37 3.89
C LYS A 104 23.91 -0.92 3.05
N ASN A 105 23.76 0.13 2.25
CA ASN A 105 24.73 0.54 1.24
C ASN A 105 25.65 1.68 1.71
N ASP A 106 25.25 2.47 2.70
CA ASP A 106 26.04 3.56 3.25
C ASP A 106 26.46 3.22 4.69
N LYS A 107 27.77 3.11 4.93
CA LYS A 107 28.35 2.74 6.24
C LYS A 107 28.85 3.92 7.06
N ARG A 108 28.62 5.15 6.60
CA ARG A 108 29.02 6.36 7.35
C ARG A 108 28.31 6.39 8.71
N SER A 109 28.98 6.97 9.67
CA SER A 109 28.45 7.16 11.03
C SER A 109 27.35 8.23 11.11
N LEU A 110 27.29 9.12 10.13
CA LEU A 110 26.28 10.16 9.98
C LEU A 110 25.79 10.20 8.53
N ILE A 111 24.50 10.10 8.35
CA ILE A 111 23.80 10.17 7.06
C ILE A 111 22.69 11.20 7.18
N ILE A 112 22.69 12.18 6.30
CA ILE A 112 21.72 13.27 6.33
C ILE A 112 20.64 12.99 5.27
N LEU A 113 19.39 12.91 5.70
CA LEU A 113 18.24 12.58 4.89
C LEU A 113 17.34 13.79 4.70
N SER A 114 16.71 13.85 3.54
CA SER A 114 15.57 14.72 3.27
C SER A 114 14.43 13.90 2.66
N ALA A 115 13.19 14.33 2.85
CA ALA A 115 12.04 13.70 2.23
C ALA A 115 11.02 14.74 1.80
N ASN A 116 10.26 14.39 0.73
CA ASN A 116 9.12 15.22 0.31
C ASN A 116 8.04 15.32 1.42
N VAL A 117 7.85 14.23 2.20
CA VAL A 117 6.94 14.19 3.34
C VAL A 117 7.68 13.63 4.55
N PRO A 118 8.25 14.49 5.44
CA PRO A 118 9.07 14.04 6.56
C PRO A 118 8.36 13.13 7.59
N PRO A 119 7.08 13.35 7.99
CA PRO A 119 6.45 12.54 9.03
C PRO A 119 6.42 11.03 8.74
N PRO A 120 6.04 10.53 7.55
CA PRO A 120 6.14 9.11 7.23
C PRO A 120 7.57 8.56 7.27
N LEU A 121 8.58 9.33 6.86
CA LEU A 121 9.97 8.93 6.95
C LEU A 121 10.38 8.73 8.43
N ILE A 122 10.05 9.67 9.31
CA ILE A 122 10.34 9.60 10.75
C ILE A 122 9.67 8.38 11.36
N ASN A 123 8.39 8.16 11.08
CA ASN A 123 7.62 7.04 11.61
C ASN A 123 8.22 5.69 11.20
N ASN A 124 8.69 5.59 9.96
CA ASN A 124 9.35 4.36 9.48
C ASN A 124 10.76 4.18 10.08
N ALA A 125 11.46 5.26 10.37
CA ALA A 125 12.78 5.20 10.97
C ALA A 125 12.77 4.62 12.40
N ILE A 126 11.67 4.80 13.16
CA ILE A 126 11.51 4.26 14.52
C ILE A 126 11.63 2.72 14.54
N PHE A 127 11.26 2.05 13.45
CA PHE A 127 11.35 0.58 13.33
C PHE A 127 12.75 0.07 12.98
N LEU A 128 13.73 0.94 12.82
CA LEU A 128 15.14 0.56 12.64
C LEU A 128 15.80 0.22 13.97
N GLY A 129 16.90 -0.53 13.92
CA GLY A 129 17.73 -0.75 15.10
C GLY A 129 18.28 0.56 15.65
N LYS A 130 18.46 0.65 16.97
CA LYS A 130 18.97 1.88 17.64
C LYS A 130 20.31 2.36 17.06
N SER A 131 21.21 1.43 16.71
CA SER A 131 22.50 1.74 16.07
C SER A 131 22.32 2.45 14.74
N ASP A 132 21.38 1.98 13.91
CA ASP A 132 21.12 2.55 12.59
C ASP A 132 20.37 3.88 12.69
N LEU A 133 19.39 3.96 13.60
CA LEU A 133 18.64 5.19 13.85
C LEU A 133 19.59 6.33 14.29
N ASN A 134 20.58 6.02 15.12
CA ASN A 134 21.55 7.02 15.61
C ASN A 134 22.43 7.61 14.50
N ARG A 135 22.54 6.94 13.36
CA ARG A 135 23.29 7.42 12.18
C ARG A 135 22.50 8.41 11.32
N LEU A 136 21.19 8.45 11.49
CA LEU A 136 20.30 9.22 10.61
C LEU A 136 20.00 10.61 11.21
N ARG A 137 20.07 11.64 10.38
CA ARG A 137 19.63 13.00 10.72
C ARG A 137 18.78 13.54 9.57
N LEU A 138 17.77 14.34 9.92
CA LEU A 138 16.93 15.02 8.93
C LEU A 138 17.44 16.44 8.72
N ALA A 139 17.44 16.86 7.45
CA ALA A 139 17.76 18.23 7.05
C ALA A 139 16.97 18.61 5.79
N ASN A 140 17.12 19.88 5.40
CA ASN A 140 16.62 20.35 4.11
C ASN A 140 17.38 19.68 2.97
N ILE A 141 16.75 19.57 1.81
CA ILE A 141 17.31 18.90 0.62
C ILE A 141 18.68 19.45 0.23
N SER A 142 18.91 20.76 0.39
CA SER A 142 20.20 21.42 0.09
C SER A 142 21.38 20.88 0.91
N ASN A 143 21.12 20.33 2.08
CA ASN A 143 22.13 19.83 3.01
C ASN A 143 22.09 18.29 3.16
N ALA A 144 21.21 17.61 2.44
CA ALA A 144 21.02 16.18 2.55
C ALA A 144 22.02 15.39 1.67
N ASP A 145 22.35 14.20 2.14
CA ASP A 145 23.07 13.17 1.35
C ASP A 145 22.12 12.40 0.45
N TYR A 146 20.91 12.15 0.95
CA TYR A 146 19.86 11.42 0.23
C TYR A 146 18.54 12.16 0.32
N PHE A 147 17.81 12.14 -0.79
CA PHE A 147 16.41 12.58 -0.86
C PHE A 147 15.52 11.39 -1.14
N LEU A 148 14.49 11.22 -0.30
CA LEU A 148 13.50 10.15 -0.43
C LEU A 148 12.14 10.75 -0.79
N THR A 149 11.44 10.13 -1.73
CA THR A 149 10.10 10.56 -2.11
C THR A 149 9.19 9.37 -2.36
N ASN A 150 7.97 9.46 -1.84
CA ASN A 150 6.87 8.55 -2.18
C ASN A 150 5.89 9.22 -3.17
N TYR A 151 6.29 10.28 -3.84
CA TYR A 151 5.53 11.04 -4.82
C TYR A 151 4.23 11.67 -4.30
N ARG A 152 3.97 11.58 -3.00
CA ARG A 152 2.81 12.24 -2.40
C ARG A 152 2.93 13.75 -2.54
N TRP A 153 1.85 14.40 -2.99
CA TRP A 153 1.75 15.83 -3.31
C TRP A 153 2.64 16.32 -4.46
N HIS A 154 3.49 15.46 -5.01
CA HIS A 154 4.32 15.75 -6.17
C HIS A 154 4.46 14.50 -7.04
N PRO A 155 3.39 14.15 -7.79
CA PRO A 155 3.37 12.93 -8.61
C PRO A 155 4.30 12.99 -9.83
N GLN A 156 4.80 14.17 -10.16
CA GLN A 156 5.72 14.38 -11.28
C GLN A 156 7.10 13.79 -10.97
N ALA A 157 7.85 13.48 -12.02
CA ALA A 157 9.25 13.11 -11.87
C ALA A 157 10.06 14.27 -11.28
N TYR A 158 11.00 13.95 -10.41
CA TYR A 158 11.97 14.93 -9.90
C TYR A 158 13.12 15.09 -10.89
N GLU A 159 13.51 16.33 -11.15
CA GLU A 159 14.68 16.67 -11.96
C GLU A 159 15.99 16.47 -11.16
N LEU A 160 16.11 15.33 -10.50
CA LEU A 160 17.27 14.94 -9.71
C LEU A 160 18.01 13.82 -10.43
N ASN A 161 19.31 14.00 -10.57
CA ASN A 161 20.20 12.96 -11.07
C ASN A 161 20.49 11.93 -9.97
N ASN A 162 20.95 10.73 -10.38
CA ASN A 162 21.42 9.70 -9.46
C ASN A 162 20.32 9.08 -8.58
N GLU A 163 19.24 8.60 -9.20
CA GLU A 163 18.27 7.73 -8.58
C GLU A 163 18.93 6.38 -8.29
N VAL A 164 19.15 6.06 -7.02
CA VAL A 164 19.91 4.87 -6.59
C VAL A 164 19.02 3.71 -6.15
N PHE A 165 17.75 3.97 -5.89
CA PHE A 165 16.77 2.95 -5.51
C PHE A 165 15.37 3.41 -5.87
N THR A 166 14.57 2.48 -6.40
CA THR A 166 13.14 2.73 -6.69
C THR A 166 12.30 1.52 -6.34
N ILE A 167 11.05 1.76 -5.99
CA ILE A 167 10.02 0.73 -5.83
C ILE A 167 8.93 0.99 -6.84
N ILE A 168 8.63 -0.05 -7.63
CA ILE A 168 7.58 -0.02 -8.66
C ILE A 168 6.55 -1.07 -8.29
N VAL A 169 5.27 -0.68 -8.32
CA VAL A 169 4.12 -1.57 -8.13
C VAL A 169 3.16 -1.32 -9.29
N ASP A 170 2.80 -2.36 -10.03
CA ASP A 170 1.93 -2.28 -11.23
C ASP A 170 2.36 -1.15 -12.17
N ASP A 171 3.64 -1.16 -12.56
CA ASP A 171 4.28 -0.19 -13.47
C ASP A 171 4.29 1.27 -12.97
N GLN A 172 3.90 1.50 -11.71
CA GLN A 172 3.88 2.82 -11.10
C GLN A 172 4.98 2.96 -10.05
N LYS A 173 5.76 4.02 -10.13
CA LYS A 173 6.74 4.37 -9.10
C LYS A 173 6.01 4.83 -7.84
N ILE A 174 6.26 4.14 -6.74
CA ILE A 174 5.70 4.50 -5.42
C ILE A 174 6.75 5.05 -4.47
N MET A 175 8.02 4.90 -4.81
CA MET A 175 9.15 5.37 -3.99
C MET A 175 10.39 5.53 -4.84
N SER A 176 11.15 6.61 -4.58
CA SER A 176 12.51 6.77 -5.09
C SER A 176 13.44 7.33 -4.03
N VAL A 177 14.70 6.90 -4.10
CA VAL A 177 15.81 7.42 -3.31
C VAL A 177 16.83 8.00 -4.28
N PHE A 178 17.13 9.27 -4.11
CA PHE A 178 18.16 9.97 -4.85
C PHE A 178 19.35 10.21 -3.96
N LYS A 179 20.56 9.89 -4.44
CA LYS A 179 21.79 10.24 -3.77
C LYS A 179 22.24 11.63 -4.26
N LEU A 180 22.36 12.58 -3.34
CA LEU A 180 22.68 13.97 -3.64
C LEU A 180 24.18 14.28 -3.51
N ARG A 181 24.89 13.52 -2.64
CA ARG A 181 26.32 13.68 -2.34
C ARG A 181 27.03 12.35 -2.13
#